data_f2aac522a122604972335e041e9aef97
#
_entry.id   f2aac522a122604972335e041e9aef97
#
_cell.length_a   1.000
_cell.length_b   1.000
_cell.length_c   1.000
_cell.angle_alpha   90.00
_cell.angle_beta   90.00
_cell.angle_gamma   90.00
#
_symmetry.space_group_name_H-M   'P 1'
#
loop_
_entity.id
_entity.type
_entity.pdbx_description
1 polymer ?
#
loop_
_entity_poly.entity_id
_entity_poly.type
_entity_poly.pdbx_seq_one_letter_code
_entity_poly.pdbx_strand_id
1 'polypeptide(L)'
;MAATVLVVDDHPTFRRFARRMLEAAGFCVVGEARGCSEAMERARDLRPEAVLLDVLLPDGSGLDVAARLSQSFEGMLVVLTSSRCRSDFGAALDGVPAVGFITKSALNGDAFAALLRRE
;
A
#
# COMPACT_ATOMS: atom_id res chain seq x y z
N MET A 1 -19.90 -2.69 4.92
CA MET A 1 -19.20 -1.40 4.82
C MET A 1 -17.93 -1.57 4.01
N ALA A 2 -17.56 -0.55 3.26
CA ALA A 2 -16.35 -0.58 2.45
C ALA A 2 -15.11 -0.42 3.34
N ALA A 3 -14.09 -1.23 3.09
CA ALA A 3 -12.81 -1.05 3.76
C ALA A 3 -12.13 0.22 3.26
N THR A 4 -11.46 0.92 4.15
CA THR A 4 -10.79 2.19 3.85
C THR A 4 -9.35 1.92 3.44
N VAL A 5 -8.88 2.63 2.41
CA VAL A 5 -7.54 2.44 1.84
C VAL A 5 -6.82 3.78 1.67
N LEU A 6 -5.55 3.79 2.06
CA LEU A 6 -4.63 4.88 1.75
C LEU A 6 -3.72 4.42 0.60
N VAL A 7 -3.58 5.25 -0.43
CA VAL A 7 -2.71 4.96 -1.57
C VAL A 7 -1.44 5.79 -1.46
N VAL A 8 -0.28 5.13 -1.43
CA VAL A 8 1.03 5.78 -1.29
C VAL A 8 1.90 5.50 -2.51
N ASP A 9 2.13 6.53 -3.32
CA ASP A 9 2.95 6.46 -4.54
C ASP A 9 3.24 7.89 -4.97
N ASP A 10 4.44 8.14 -5.49
CA ASP A 10 4.81 9.50 -5.92
C ASP A 10 4.33 9.85 -7.33
N HIS A 11 3.75 8.89 -8.07
CA HIS A 11 3.26 9.12 -9.44
C HIS A 11 1.76 9.43 -9.41
N PRO A 12 1.34 10.65 -9.74
CA PRO A 12 -0.08 11.01 -9.73
C PRO A 12 -0.95 10.13 -10.64
N THR A 13 -0.40 9.73 -11.80
CA THR A 13 -1.13 8.89 -12.73
C THR A 13 -1.46 7.53 -12.11
N PHE A 14 -0.49 6.94 -11.41
CA PHE A 14 -0.72 5.67 -10.73
C PHE A 14 -1.73 5.83 -9.60
N ARG A 15 -1.62 6.90 -8.79
CA ARG A 15 -2.58 7.12 -7.70
C ARG A 15 -4.00 7.25 -8.23
N ARG A 16 -4.19 7.92 -9.36
CA ARG A 16 -5.50 8.07 -9.99
C ARG A 16 -6.03 6.71 -10.47
N PHE A 17 -5.17 5.93 -11.10
CA PHE A 17 -5.52 4.57 -11.54
C PHE A 17 -5.91 3.70 -10.33
N ALA A 18 -5.09 3.71 -9.30
CA ALA A 18 -5.31 2.90 -8.09
C ALA A 18 -6.63 3.28 -7.42
N ARG A 19 -6.92 4.58 -7.30
CA ARG A 19 -8.19 5.04 -6.73
C ARG A 19 -9.38 4.49 -7.49
N ARG A 20 -9.35 4.61 -8.81
CA ARG A 20 -10.46 4.11 -9.65
C ARG A 20 -10.62 2.60 -9.54
N MET A 21 -9.51 1.89 -9.56
CA MET A 21 -9.50 0.44 -9.47
C MET A 21 -10.04 -0.05 -8.13
N LEU A 22 -9.59 0.57 -7.05
CA LEU A 22 -10.02 0.19 -5.71
C LEU A 22 -11.48 0.56 -5.46
N GLU A 23 -11.91 1.74 -5.89
CA GLU A 23 -13.31 2.16 -5.73
C GLU A 23 -14.24 1.28 -6.53
N ALA A 24 -13.84 0.87 -7.74
CA ALA A 24 -14.64 -0.05 -8.55
C ALA A 24 -14.78 -1.42 -7.87
N ALA A 25 -13.81 -1.81 -7.05
CA ALA A 25 -13.83 -3.06 -6.30
C ALA A 25 -14.56 -2.96 -4.96
N GLY A 26 -15.11 -1.79 -4.64
CA GLY A 26 -15.89 -1.59 -3.41
C GLY A 26 -15.11 -1.03 -2.23
N PHE A 27 -13.84 -0.67 -2.41
CA PHE A 27 -13.07 -0.03 -1.36
C PHE A 27 -13.31 1.49 -1.33
N CYS A 28 -13.04 2.09 -0.18
CA CYS A 28 -13.14 3.54 -0.01
C CYS A 28 -11.72 4.10 0.11
N VAL A 29 -11.24 4.82 -0.90
CA VAL A 29 -9.92 5.44 -0.85
C VAL A 29 -10.07 6.75 -0.07
N VAL A 30 -9.55 6.76 1.16
CA VAL A 30 -9.71 7.88 2.08
C VAL A 30 -8.61 8.92 1.95
N GLY A 31 -7.52 8.60 1.26
CA GLY A 31 -6.44 9.55 1.06
C GLY A 31 -5.35 9.03 0.16
N GLU A 32 -4.42 9.93 -0.16
CA GLU A 32 -3.24 9.64 -0.98
C GLU A 32 -2.02 10.29 -0.34
N ALA A 33 -0.85 9.69 -0.55
CA ALA A 33 0.41 10.22 -0.08
C ALA A 33 1.47 10.02 -1.17
N ARG A 34 2.44 10.94 -1.23
CA ARG A 34 3.47 10.96 -2.27
C ARG A 34 4.79 10.37 -1.81
N GLY A 35 4.97 10.14 -0.53
CA GLY A 35 6.23 9.67 0.03
C GLY A 35 6.08 9.15 1.44
N CYS A 36 7.23 8.84 2.05
CA CYS A 36 7.28 8.21 3.37
C CYS A 36 6.70 9.09 4.47
N SER A 37 7.13 10.36 4.55
CA SER A 37 6.65 11.27 5.60
C SER A 37 5.16 11.49 5.50
N GLU A 38 4.68 11.76 4.30
CA GLU A 38 3.26 12.01 4.07
C GLU A 38 2.43 10.76 4.36
N ALA A 39 2.97 9.57 4.04
CA ALA A 39 2.30 8.31 4.34
C ALA A 39 2.07 8.15 5.84
N MET A 40 3.06 8.45 6.66
CA MET A 40 2.93 8.34 8.12
C MET A 40 1.92 9.36 8.66
N GLU A 41 1.94 10.59 8.15
CA GLU A 41 0.97 11.62 8.55
C GLU A 41 -0.46 11.22 8.19
N ARG A 42 -0.67 10.78 6.97
CA ARG A 42 -2.00 10.37 6.49
C ARG A 42 -2.51 9.16 7.27
N ALA A 43 -1.64 8.18 7.52
CA ALA A 43 -2.03 6.99 8.28
C ALA A 43 -2.47 7.36 9.69
N ARG A 44 -1.74 8.27 10.34
CA ARG A 44 -2.10 8.74 11.68
C ARG A 44 -3.43 9.46 11.68
N ASP A 45 -3.65 10.35 10.70
CA ASP A 45 -4.85 11.19 10.66
C ASP A 45 -6.08 10.42 10.19
N LEU A 46 -5.92 9.52 9.23
CA LEU A 46 -7.04 8.84 8.57
C LEU A 46 -7.32 7.44 9.11
N ARG A 47 -6.33 6.81 9.72
CA ARG A 47 -6.43 5.45 10.25
C ARG A 47 -7.09 4.48 9.26
N PRO A 48 -6.53 4.34 8.03
CA PRO A 48 -7.10 3.43 7.05
C PRO A 48 -6.98 1.97 7.52
N GLU A 49 -7.87 1.13 7.05
CA GLU A 49 -7.79 -0.31 7.33
C GLU A 49 -6.65 -0.96 6.54
N ALA A 50 -6.39 -0.43 5.34
CA ALA A 50 -5.33 -0.96 4.47
C ALA A 50 -4.55 0.17 3.81
N VAL A 51 -3.31 -0.12 3.43
CA VAL A 51 -2.44 0.81 2.72
C VAL A 51 -1.88 0.11 1.49
N LEU A 52 -2.07 0.71 0.32
CA LEU A 52 -1.38 0.28 -0.90
C LEU A 52 -0.12 1.13 -1.01
N LEU A 53 1.04 0.51 -0.91
CA LEU A 53 2.30 1.20 -0.64
C LEU A 53 3.37 0.82 -1.65
N ASP A 54 3.87 1.80 -2.40
CA ASP A 54 5.00 1.59 -3.31
C ASP A 54 6.28 1.34 -2.49
N VAL A 55 7.06 0.37 -2.92
CA VAL A 55 8.34 0.06 -2.27
C VAL A 55 9.36 1.18 -2.49
N LEU A 56 9.35 1.80 -3.68
CA LEU A 56 10.32 2.85 -4.04
C LEU A 56 9.67 4.22 -3.98
N LEU A 57 10.05 4.99 -2.99
CA LEU A 57 9.52 6.35 -2.76
C LEU A 57 10.64 7.37 -2.84
N PRO A 58 10.34 8.64 -3.16
CA PRO A 58 11.37 9.65 -3.38
C PRO A 58 12.17 9.98 -2.11
N ASP A 59 11.57 9.84 -0.94
CA ASP A 59 12.20 10.19 0.34
C ASP A 59 12.55 8.96 1.19
N GLY A 60 12.53 7.77 0.60
CA GLY A 60 12.92 6.57 1.32
C GLY A 60 12.32 5.30 0.77
N SER A 61 12.32 4.26 1.59
CA SER A 61 11.82 2.95 1.22
C SER A 61 10.43 2.68 1.80
N GLY A 62 9.53 2.17 0.95
CA GLY A 62 8.23 1.70 1.40
C GLY A 62 8.34 0.53 2.38
N LEU A 63 9.44 -0.22 2.34
CA LEU A 63 9.65 -1.31 3.30
C LEU A 63 9.80 -0.77 4.72
N ASP A 64 10.49 0.36 4.87
CA ASP A 64 10.63 1.02 6.17
C ASP A 64 9.29 1.58 6.64
N VAL A 65 8.51 2.13 5.73
CA VAL A 65 7.17 2.63 6.05
C VAL A 65 6.29 1.48 6.52
N ALA A 66 6.32 0.33 5.85
CA ALA A 66 5.54 -0.84 6.24
C ALA A 66 5.88 -1.27 7.68
N ALA A 67 7.17 -1.31 8.02
CA ALA A 67 7.60 -1.66 9.37
C ALA A 67 7.08 -0.65 10.41
N ARG A 68 7.17 0.64 10.11
CA ARG A 68 6.71 1.70 11.00
C ARG A 68 5.20 1.70 11.18
N LEU A 69 4.46 1.46 10.10
CA LEU A 69 3.01 1.37 10.18
C LEU A 69 2.58 0.20 11.06
N SER A 70 3.25 -0.94 10.91
CA SER A 70 2.96 -2.12 11.73
C SER A 70 3.24 -1.87 13.21
N GLN A 71 4.30 -1.15 13.53
CA GLN A 71 4.66 -0.82 14.90
C GLN A 71 3.72 0.22 15.52
N SER A 72 3.24 1.15 14.71
CA SER A 72 2.45 2.29 15.20
C SER A 72 0.94 2.05 15.19
N PHE A 73 0.45 1.20 14.31
CA PHE A 73 -1.00 1.04 14.10
C PHE A 73 -1.35 -0.44 14.02
N GLU A 74 -1.86 -0.97 15.12
CA GLU A 74 -2.26 -2.38 15.19
C GLU A 74 -3.40 -2.66 14.21
N GLY A 75 -3.26 -3.77 13.47
CA GLY A 75 -4.31 -4.21 12.55
C GLY A 75 -4.34 -3.51 11.20
N MET A 76 -3.46 -2.53 10.97
CA MET A 76 -3.40 -1.87 9.67
C MET A 76 -2.69 -2.79 8.67
N LEU A 77 -3.37 -3.13 7.58
CA LEU A 77 -2.87 -4.09 6.59
C LEU A 77 -2.12 -3.37 5.48
N VAL A 78 -0.92 -3.84 5.16
CA VAL A 78 -0.09 -3.21 4.14
C VAL A 78 0.06 -4.15 2.94
N VAL A 79 -0.28 -3.65 1.75
CA VAL A 79 -0.01 -4.33 0.48
C VAL A 79 1.08 -3.53 -0.23
N LEU A 80 2.21 -4.19 -0.49
CA LEU A 80 3.33 -3.57 -1.18
C LEU A 80 3.14 -3.71 -2.69
N THR A 81 3.56 -2.70 -3.44
CA THR A 81 3.54 -2.74 -4.90
C THR A 81 4.78 -2.05 -5.45
N SER A 82 5.12 -2.38 -6.69
CA SER A 82 6.21 -1.73 -7.42
C SER A 82 6.08 -2.05 -8.90
N SER A 83 6.67 -1.21 -9.75
CA SER A 83 6.81 -1.51 -11.17
C SER A 83 7.85 -2.61 -11.39
N ARG A 84 8.70 -2.89 -10.40
CA ARG A 84 9.69 -3.96 -10.44
C ARG A 84 9.10 -5.28 -9.95
N CYS A 85 9.70 -6.39 -10.38
CA CYS A 85 9.28 -7.72 -9.94
C CYS A 85 9.71 -7.98 -8.49
N ARG A 86 9.00 -8.90 -7.84
CA ARG A 86 9.35 -9.33 -6.47
C ARG A 86 10.81 -9.78 -6.37
N SER A 87 11.29 -10.51 -7.39
CA SER A 87 12.65 -11.02 -7.41
C SER A 87 13.73 -9.93 -7.43
N ASP A 88 13.38 -8.71 -7.91
CA ASP A 88 14.32 -7.60 -7.95
C ASP A 88 14.69 -7.10 -6.55
N PHE A 89 13.84 -7.37 -5.56
CA PHE A 89 14.09 -6.96 -4.18
C PHE A 89 14.78 -8.03 -3.36
N GLY A 90 14.78 -9.28 -3.86
CA GLY A 90 15.43 -10.40 -3.19
C GLY A 90 15.00 -10.56 -1.74
N ALA A 91 15.97 -10.73 -0.85
CA ALA A 91 15.70 -10.92 0.58
C ALA A 91 15.18 -9.68 1.29
N ALA A 92 15.22 -8.50 0.63
CA ALA A 92 14.72 -7.26 1.27
C ALA A 92 13.24 -7.33 1.64
N LEU A 93 12.46 -8.16 0.94
CA LEU A 93 11.04 -8.34 1.26
C LEU A 93 10.80 -9.32 2.40
N ASP A 94 11.81 -10.12 2.77
CA ASP A 94 11.64 -11.12 3.81
C ASP A 94 11.47 -10.45 5.18
N GLY A 95 10.48 -10.91 5.94
CA GLY A 95 10.23 -10.38 7.27
C GLY A 95 9.57 -9.02 7.33
N VAL A 96 9.27 -8.40 6.19
CA VAL A 96 8.55 -7.13 6.16
C VAL A 96 7.09 -7.40 6.56
N PRO A 97 6.54 -6.64 7.52
CA PRO A 97 5.17 -6.87 7.98
C PRO A 97 4.14 -6.33 6.99
N ALA A 98 3.92 -7.09 5.92
CA ALA A 98 2.94 -6.78 4.89
C ALA A 98 2.18 -8.06 4.56
N VAL A 99 0.93 -7.92 4.12
CA VAL A 99 0.10 -9.07 3.76
C VAL A 99 0.49 -9.64 2.39
N GLY A 100 1.20 -8.88 1.58
CA GLY A 100 1.70 -9.37 0.31
C GLY A 100 2.30 -8.28 -0.56
N PHE A 101 2.78 -8.72 -1.73
CA PHE A 101 3.37 -7.86 -2.75
C PHE A 101 2.71 -8.18 -4.09
N ILE A 102 2.31 -7.14 -4.82
CA ILE A 102 1.76 -7.28 -6.17
C ILE A 102 2.48 -6.27 -7.06
N THR A 103 3.00 -6.71 -8.22
CA THR A 103 3.56 -5.77 -9.19
C THR A 103 2.44 -4.86 -9.72
N LYS A 104 2.79 -3.64 -10.10
CA LYS A 104 1.80 -2.69 -10.64
C LYS A 104 1.10 -3.26 -11.88
N SER A 105 1.80 -4.04 -12.69
CA SER A 105 1.22 -4.66 -13.90
C SER A 105 0.19 -5.74 -13.59
N ALA A 106 0.28 -6.38 -12.43
CA ALA A 106 -0.65 -7.43 -12.00
C ALA A 106 -1.73 -6.92 -11.06
N LEU A 107 -1.67 -5.65 -10.66
CA LEU A 107 -2.56 -5.08 -9.68
C LEU A 107 -3.98 -4.90 -10.26
N ASN A 108 -4.96 -5.44 -9.55
CA ASN A 108 -6.38 -5.23 -9.81
C ASN A 108 -7.15 -5.39 -8.50
N GLY A 109 -8.43 -5.05 -8.54
CA GLY A 109 -9.26 -5.06 -7.33
C GLY A 109 -9.38 -6.44 -6.70
N ASP A 110 -9.51 -7.48 -7.50
CA ASP A 110 -9.64 -8.85 -6.98
C ASP A 110 -8.35 -9.33 -6.32
N ALA A 111 -7.20 -9.04 -6.93
CA ALA A 111 -5.90 -9.41 -6.38
C ALA A 111 -5.64 -8.68 -5.06
N PHE A 112 -5.97 -7.40 -5.00
CA PHE A 112 -5.83 -6.61 -3.78
C PHE A 112 -6.73 -7.17 -2.67
N ALA A 113 -8.01 -7.41 -2.99
CA ALA A 113 -8.97 -7.94 -2.02
C ALA A 113 -8.56 -9.32 -1.51
N ALA A 114 -8.00 -10.16 -2.39
CA ALA A 114 -7.56 -11.50 -2.01
C ALA A 114 -6.46 -11.46 -0.95
N LEU A 115 -5.52 -10.50 -1.05
CA LEU A 115 -4.47 -10.35 -0.06
C LEU A 115 -5.01 -9.93 1.29
N LEU A 116 -5.99 -9.02 1.31
CA LEU A 116 -6.60 -8.58 2.58
C LEU A 116 -7.34 -9.71 3.27
N ARG A 117 -7.96 -10.61 2.50
CA ARG A 117 -8.70 -11.75 3.07
C ARG A 117 -7.81 -12.81 3.70
N ARG A 118 -6.51 -12.79 3.41
CA ARG A 118 -5.57 -13.75 3.99
C ARG A 118 -5.26 -13.50 5.46
N GLU A 119 -5.57 -12.29 5.92
CA GLU A 119 -5.45 -11.94 7.34
C GLU A 119 -6.65 -12.41 8.16
#